data_d20d0f47795af67a286560739e44f61e
#
_entry.id   d20d0f47795af67a286560739e44f61e
#
_cell.length_a   1.000
_cell.length_b   1.000
_cell.length_c   1.000
_cell.angle_alpha   90.00
_cell.angle_beta   90.00
_cell.angle_gamma   90.00
#
_symmetry.space_group_name_H-M   'P 1'
#
loop_
_entity.id
_entity.type
_entity.pdbx_description
1 polymer ?
#
loop_
_entity_poly.entity_id
_entity_poly.type
_entity_poly.pdbx_seq_one_letter_code
_entity_poly.pdbx_strand_id
1 'polypeptide(L)'
;MNMQLERITQLSILFAVSCFGIVTNTNADMGKEGSHEALELAEDIGRWLAGNAIQNDNGTVWPDNALSPDTIGYDLASGVAGKVVYFVALYRATGNVEYLKMAEGGADYLIGVLQDPSSFEQNPRRASLYTGISGIGVALLHVQRHASDQKYGRAVNQIVNQLGEWSVEDGGGLRWSDEFNDLIYGDAGTALFLSYVAQQTADEEALDLATQGARFLLGQAQESATGSFWYFRRSKPFNLPNFSHGTAGVAYVLATIGTIADDESLRSGAREGFTYIRSISEIEGGLLRIPYGWGADSWAGLYEFGWAHGLSGTASFFARLQISGIDAEAAAEFVSLSRNTLLNINLPGTPAAPFAEPSMALDKRFGRAGVLSLLSQWSVNEPVSEEVVKLRDSILAHIQNAAIRQNRMAHWVVDAPEFMGGGRAAYTGIFHGAAGIGLAVLRLHASINGASPYDTLPDDPFAWPEETKNDVGLKEN
;
A
#
# COMPACT_ATOMS: atom_id res chain seq x y z
N MET A 1 -41.62 -12.64 50.90
CA MET A 1 -41.28 -11.58 49.95
C MET A 1 -39.81 -11.64 49.48
N ASN A 2 -38.92 -12.30 50.22
CA ASN A 2 -37.49 -12.39 49.83
C ASN A 2 -37.10 -13.58 48.91
N MET A 3 -37.91 -14.63 48.85
CA MET A 3 -37.58 -15.79 48.01
C MET A 3 -37.95 -15.65 46.51
N GLN A 4 -38.84 -14.75 46.16
CA GLN A 4 -39.18 -14.48 44.75
C GLN A 4 -38.21 -13.53 44.05
N LEU A 5 -37.56 -12.61 44.79
CA LEU A 5 -36.54 -11.71 44.22
C LEU A 5 -35.23 -12.44 43.87
N GLU A 6 -34.80 -13.43 44.66
CA GLU A 6 -33.58 -14.19 44.35
C GLU A 6 -33.73 -15.08 43.10
N ARG A 7 -34.90 -15.63 42.83
CA ARG A 7 -35.16 -16.43 41.61
C ARG A 7 -35.19 -15.60 40.34
N ILE A 8 -35.65 -14.35 40.41
CA ILE A 8 -35.68 -13.44 39.25
C ILE A 8 -34.26 -12.95 38.93
N THR A 9 -33.43 -12.70 39.94
CA THR A 9 -32.02 -12.27 39.75
C THR A 9 -31.17 -13.42 39.18
N GLN A 10 -31.38 -14.67 39.61
CA GLN A 10 -30.65 -15.82 39.07
C GLN A 10 -31.08 -16.19 37.63
N LEU A 11 -32.36 -16.02 37.27
CA LEU A 11 -32.80 -16.23 35.88
C LEU A 11 -32.31 -15.13 34.95
N SER A 12 -32.20 -13.87 35.40
CA SER A 12 -31.67 -12.77 34.61
C SER A 12 -30.16 -12.88 34.34
N ILE A 13 -29.40 -13.40 35.31
CA ILE A 13 -27.95 -13.64 35.16
C ILE A 13 -27.70 -14.85 34.24
N LEU A 14 -28.51 -15.94 34.33
CA LEU A 14 -28.36 -17.06 33.41
C LEU A 14 -28.74 -16.70 31.95
N PHE A 15 -29.72 -15.83 31.75
CA PHE A 15 -30.10 -15.39 30.40
C PHE A 15 -29.09 -14.44 29.82
N ALA A 16 -28.45 -13.53 30.60
CA ALA A 16 -27.41 -12.66 30.18
C ALA A 16 -26.10 -13.42 29.79
N VAL A 17 -25.75 -14.45 30.60
CA VAL A 17 -24.56 -15.28 30.30
C VAL A 17 -24.78 -16.18 29.08
N SER A 18 -26.00 -16.70 28.84
CA SER A 18 -26.30 -17.49 27.64
C SER A 18 -26.33 -16.61 26.36
N CYS A 19 -26.85 -15.40 26.44
CA CYS A 19 -26.83 -14.49 25.27
C CYS A 19 -25.42 -13.96 24.95
N PHE A 20 -24.61 -13.68 25.97
CA PHE A 20 -23.19 -13.28 25.74
C PHE A 20 -22.34 -14.45 25.20
N GLY A 21 -22.53 -15.66 25.65
CA GLY A 21 -21.83 -16.85 25.16
C GLY A 21 -22.21 -17.26 23.73
N ILE A 22 -23.47 -17.04 23.32
CA ILE A 22 -23.92 -17.34 21.95
C ILE A 22 -23.44 -16.25 20.96
N VAL A 23 -23.46 -14.97 21.34
CA VAL A 23 -22.98 -13.88 20.48
C VAL A 23 -21.45 -13.94 20.29
N THR A 24 -20.69 -14.29 21.32
CA THR A 24 -19.23 -14.44 21.21
C THR A 24 -18.84 -15.68 20.38
N ASN A 25 -19.57 -16.78 20.42
CA ASN A 25 -19.27 -17.95 19.60
C ASN A 25 -19.64 -17.74 18.13
N THR A 26 -20.74 -17.09 17.82
CA THR A 26 -21.12 -16.82 16.42
C THR A 26 -20.17 -15.84 15.74
N ASN A 27 -19.70 -14.81 16.43
CA ASN A 27 -18.72 -13.87 15.87
C ASN A 27 -17.32 -14.52 15.71
N ALA A 28 -16.93 -15.40 16.62
CA ALA A 28 -15.67 -16.15 16.50
C ALA A 28 -15.70 -17.18 15.35
N ASP A 29 -16.83 -17.80 15.09
CA ASP A 29 -16.99 -18.77 13.99
C ASP A 29 -17.08 -18.07 12.62
N MET A 30 -17.81 -16.95 12.51
CA MET A 30 -17.84 -16.14 11.30
C MET A 30 -16.45 -15.55 10.95
N GLY A 31 -15.69 -15.10 11.96
CA GLY A 31 -14.32 -14.63 11.76
C GLY A 31 -13.39 -15.71 11.22
N LYS A 32 -13.49 -16.94 11.72
CA LYS A 32 -12.68 -18.07 11.23
C LYS A 32 -13.03 -18.49 9.80
N GLU A 33 -14.28 -18.46 9.42
CA GLU A 33 -14.73 -18.76 8.06
C GLU A 33 -14.19 -17.73 7.07
N GLY A 34 -14.35 -16.44 7.32
CA GLY A 34 -13.80 -15.36 6.49
C GLY A 34 -12.28 -15.38 6.38
N SER A 35 -11.57 -15.76 7.46
CA SER A 35 -10.13 -15.95 7.44
C SER A 35 -9.71 -17.10 6.51
N HIS A 36 -10.41 -18.25 6.58
CA HIS A 36 -10.14 -19.40 5.73
C HIS A 36 -10.40 -19.09 4.25
N GLU A 37 -11.53 -18.47 3.94
CA GLU A 37 -11.87 -18.05 2.58
C GLU A 37 -10.87 -17.06 2.00
N ALA A 38 -10.38 -16.11 2.79
CA ALA A 38 -9.36 -15.16 2.38
C ALA A 38 -8.05 -15.87 2.02
N LEU A 39 -7.59 -16.80 2.87
CA LEU A 39 -6.36 -17.56 2.60
C LEU A 39 -6.51 -18.46 1.37
N GLU A 40 -7.65 -19.17 1.24
CA GLU A 40 -7.90 -20.01 0.08
C GLU A 40 -7.89 -19.20 -1.23
N LEU A 41 -8.52 -18.02 -1.25
CA LEU A 41 -8.48 -17.13 -2.41
C LEU A 41 -7.05 -16.67 -2.73
N ALA A 42 -6.26 -16.30 -1.70
CA ALA A 42 -4.87 -15.92 -1.91
C ALA A 42 -4.05 -17.08 -2.50
N GLU A 43 -4.24 -18.31 -2.03
CA GLU A 43 -3.57 -19.47 -2.62
C GLU A 43 -4.03 -19.76 -4.06
N ASP A 44 -5.34 -19.58 -4.38
CA ASP A 44 -5.86 -19.72 -5.74
C ASP A 44 -5.22 -18.70 -6.70
N ILE A 45 -5.03 -17.47 -6.25
CA ILE A 45 -4.27 -16.43 -6.96
C ILE A 45 -2.80 -16.86 -7.14
N GLY A 46 -2.16 -17.35 -6.09
CA GLY A 46 -0.78 -17.82 -6.12
C GLY A 46 -0.58 -18.96 -7.14
N ARG A 47 -1.51 -19.91 -7.19
CA ARG A 47 -1.49 -20.99 -8.19
C ARG A 47 -1.65 -20.46 -9.61
N TRP A 48 -2.52 -19.46 -9.82
CA TRP A 48 -2.67 -18.86 -11.14
C TRP A 48 -1.41 -18.09 -11.57
N LEU A 49 -0.81 -17.31 -10.69
CA LEU A 49 0.45 -16.62 -10.96
C LEU A 49 1.59 -17.63 -11.23
N ALA A 50 1.70 -18.69 -10.42
CA ALA A 50 2.69 -19.74 -10.64
C ALA A 50 2.49 -20.46 -12.01
N GLY A 51 1.25 -20.66 -12.43
CA GLY A 51 0.91 -21.22 -13.75
C GLY A 51 1.26 -20.32 -14.94
N ASN A 52 1.43 -19.00 -14.72
CA ASN A 52 1.86 -18.03 -15.73
C ASN A 52 3.34 -17.65 -15.60
N ALA A 53 4.09 -18.31 -14.71
CA ALA A 53 5.51 -18.07 -14.55
C ALA A 53 6.31 -18.65 -15.73
N ILE A 54 7.32 -17.91 -16.18
CA ILE A 54 8.24 -18.30 -17.22
C ILE A 54 9.63 -18.42 -16.59
N GLN A 55 10.27 -19.58 -16.77
CA GLN A 55 11.65 -19.79 -16.35
C GLN A 55 12.59 -19.38 -17.47
N ASN A 56 13.62 -18.59 -17.18
CA ASN A 56 14.71 -18.27 -18.09
C ASN A 56 16.06 -18.43 -17.37
N ASP A 57 17.16 -18.18 -18.08
CA ASP A 57 18.53 -18.36 -17.55
C ASP A 57 18.84 -17.44 -16.36
N ASN A 58 18.09 -16.35 -16.20
CA ASN A 58 18.28 -15.35 -15.12
C ASN A 58 17.32 -15.56 -13.96
N GLY A 59 16.34 -16.46 -14.04
CA GLY A 59 15.39 -16.72 -12.98
C GLY A 59 13.93 -16.87 -13.44
N THR A 60 13.00 -16.45 -12.57
CA THR A 60 11.55 -16.56 -12.82
C THR A 60 10.96 -15.20 -13.18
N VAL A 61 10.19 -15.16 -14.25
CA VAL A 61 9.50 -13.93 -14.69
C VAL A 61 8.02 -14.17 -14.92
N TRP A 62 7.25 -13.11 -14.95
CA TRP A 62 5.81 -13.13 -15.25
C TRP A 62 5.48 -12.02 -16.24
N PRO A 63 4.63 -12.29 -17.23
CA PRO A 63 4.09 -11.23 -18.06
C PRO A 63 3.26 -10.25 -17.24
N ASP A 64 3.26 -8.96 -17.60
CA ASP A 64 2.43 -7.95 -16.94
C ASP A 64 0.94 -8.19 -17.21
N ASN A 65 0.63 -8.73 -18.39
CA ASN A 65 -0.70 -9.17 -18.79
C ASN A 65 -0.65 -10.62 -19.31
N ALA A 66 -1.29 -11.56 -18.62
CA ALA A 66 -1.29 -12.97 -18.97
C ALA A 66 -2.01 -13.28 -20.31
N LEU A 67 -2.89 -12.39 -20.80
CA LEU A 67 -3.54 -12.52 -22.11
C LEU A 67 -2.67 -11.98 -23.26
N SER A 68 -1.62 -11.22 -22.96
CA SER A 68 -0.66 -10.68 -23.93
C SER A 68 0.74 -10.72 -23.29
N PRO A 69 1.41 -11.88 -23.33
CA PRO A 69 2.59 -12.16 -22.50
C PRO A 69 3.89 -11.54 -23.00
N ASP A 70 3.83 -10.66 -23.99
CA ASP A 70 5.02 -10.09 -24.65
C ASP A 70 5.76 -9.05 -23.80
N THR A 71 5.11 -8.53 -22.75
CA THR A 71 5.69 -7.51 -21.87
C THR A 71 6.01 -8.10 -20.51
N ILE A 72 7.27 -8.01 -20.10
CA ILE A 72 7.78 -8.39 -18.79
C ILE A 72 8.46 -7.18 -18.17
N GLY A 73 7.78 -6.54 -17.23
CA GLY A 73 8.32 -5.44 -16.43
C GLY A 73 9.13 -5.95 -15.24
N TYR A 74 10.04 -5.13 -14.75
CA TYR A 74 10.81 -5.42 -13.53
C TYR A 74 10.23 -4.73 -12.29
N ASP A 75 9.40 -3.71 -12.47
CA ASP A 75 8.96 -2.76 -11.47
C ASP A 75 8.01 -3.35 -10.41
N LEU A 76 7.77 -2.56 -9.35
CA LEU A 76 6.91 -2.95 -8.24
C LEU A 76 5.42 -2.91 -8.61
N ALA A 77 5.01 -1.96 -9.47
CA ALA A 77 3.60 -1.76 -9.80
C ALA A 77 3.01 -2.89 -10.65
N SER A 78 3.69 -3.23 -11.74
CA SER A 78 3.22 -4.17 -12.75
C SER A 78 4.16 -5.36 -12.95
N GLY A 79 5.45 -5.17 -12.68
CA GLY A 79 6.55 -6.06 -13.01
C GLY A 79 6.81 -7.18 -11.98
N VAL A 80 7.93 -7.85 -12.17
CA VAL A 80 8.38 -9.00 -11.37
C VAL A 80 8.49 -8.66 -9.89
N ALA A 81 8.98 -7.45 -9.51
CA ALA A 81 9.14 -7.07 -8.12
C ALA A 81 7.84 -7.17 -7.31
N GLY A 82 6.70 -6.79 -7.89
CA GLY A 82 5.40 -6.92 -7.23
C GLY A 82 4.99 -8.37 -6.97
N LYS A 83 5.29 -9.29 -7.92
CA LYS A 83 5.02 -10.73 -7.74
C LYS A 83 5.92 -11.34 -6.68
N VAL A 84 7.19 -10.91 -6.61
CA VAL A 84 8.12 -11.34 -5.55
C VAL A 84 7.58 -10.99 -4.17
N VAL A 85 7.15 -9.74 -3.95
CA VAL A 85 6.51 -9.33 -2.68
C VAL A 85 5.30 -10.21 -2.36
N TYR A 86 4.44 -10.45 -3.34
CA TYR A 86 3.26 -11.29 -3.16
C TYR A 86 3.62 -12.72 -2.75
N PHE A 87 4.57 -13.36 -3.43
CA PHE A 87 4.97 -14.73 -3.10
C PHE A 87 5.67 -14.85 -1.75
N VAL A 88 6.42 -13.83 -1.31
CA VAL A 88 6.95 -13.77 0.06
C VAL A 88 5.81 -13.68 1.08
N ALA A 89 4.82 -12.81 0.85
CA ALA A 89 3.66 -12.69 1.72
C ALA A 89 2.86 -14.01 1.80
N LEU A 90 2.68 -14.68 0.68
CA LEU A 90 1.98 -15.96 0.62
C LEU A 90 2.77 -17.08 1.34
N TYR A 91 4.11 -17.10 1.21
CA TYR A 91 4.97 -17.98 2.01
C TYR A 91 4.81 -17.72 3.51
N ARG A 92 4.83 -16.47 3.94
CA ARG A 92 4.65 -16.10 5.36
C ARG A 92 3.29 -16.53 5.91
N ALA A 93 2.24 -16.44 5.09
CA ALA A 93 0.89 -16.84 5.48
C ALA A 93 0.70 -18.37 5.58
N THR A 94 1.40 -19.13 4.71
CA THR A 94 1.14 -20.57 4.54
C THR A 94 2.26 -21.48 5.06
N GLY A 95 3.49 -20.96 5.20
CA GLY A 95 4.69 -21.76 5.46
C GLY A 95 5.14 -22.62 4.27
N ASN A 96 4.50 -22.50 3.09
CA ASN A 96 4.83 -23.31 1.92
C ASN A 96 6.08 -22.79 1.22
N VAL A 97 7.17 -23.53 1.32
CA VAL A 97 8.49 -23.17 0.76
C VAL A 97 8.51 -23.03 -0.75
N GLU A 98 7.58 -23.63 -1.49
CA GLU A 98 7.51 -23.46 -2.94
C GLU A 98 7.19 -22.01 -3.32
N TYR A 99 6.43 -21.26 -2.51
CA TYR A 99 6.20 -19.85 -2.73
C TYR A 99 7.46 -19.01 -2.48
N LEU A 100 8.27 -19.37 -1.47
CA LEU A 100 9.58 -18.72 -1.28
C LEU A 100 10.52 -18.96 -2.45
N LYS A 101 10.59 -20.19 -3.00
CA LYS A 101 11.38 -20.49 -4.21
C LYS A 101 10.92 -19.68 -5.42
N MET A 102 9.62 -19.47 -5.58
CA MET A 102 9.09 -18.61 -6.63
C MET A 102 9.56 -17.17 -6.46
N ALA A 103 9.53 -16.65 -5.23
CA ALA A 103 10.03 -15.31 -4.90
C ALA A 103 11.54 -15.18 -5.12
N GLU A 104 12.33 -16.17 -4.70
CA GLU A 104 13.79 -16.22 -4.90
C GLU A 104 14.13 -16.23 -6.39
N GLY A 105 13.42 -17.03 -7.21
CA GLY A 105 13.61 -17.06 -8.66
C GLY A 105 13.32 -15.70 -9.32
N GLY A 106 12.27 -14.99 -8.86
CA GLY A 106 11.99 -13.63 -9.32
C GLY A 106 13.03 -12.61 -8.86
N ALA A 107 13.52 -12.73 -7.63
CA ALA A 107 14.58 -11.89 -7.10
C ALA A 107 15.92 -12.10 -7.84
N ASP A 108 16.23 -13.31 -8.26
CA ASP A 108 17.41 -13.62 -9.08
C ASP A 108 17.34 -12.92 -10.44
N TYR A 109 16.19 -12.96 -11.10
CA TYR A 109 15.96 -12.18 -12.31
C TYR A 109 16.17 -10.68 -12.08
N LEU A 110 15.64 -10.12 -10.99
CA LEU A 110 15.79 -8.70 -10.66
C LEU A 110 17.25 -8.31 -10.42
N ILE A 111 18.07 -9.18 -9.82
CA ILE A 111 19.52 -8.96 -9.69
C ILE A 111 20.17 -8.91 -11.09
N GLY A 112 19.77 -9.79 -12.01
CA GLY A 112 20.22 -9.75 -13.38
C GLY A 112 19.88 -8.43 -14.10
N VAL A 113 18.68 -7.89 -13.86
CA VAL A 113 18.25 -6.58 -14.38
C VAL A 113 19.14 -5.45 -13.86
N LEU A 114 19.53 -5.47 -12.57
CA LEU A 114 20.41 -4.46 -11.98
C LEU A 114 21.84 -4.47 -12.56
N GLN A 115 22.28 -5.61 -13.10
CA GLN A 115 23.60 -5.75 -13.72
C GLN A 115 23.65 -5.24 -15.15
N ASP A 116 22.50 -4.93 -15.76
CA ASP A 116 22.41 -4.35 -17.10
C ASP A 116 22.00 -2.87 -17.05
N PRO A 117 22.98 -1.93 -17.06
CA PRO A 117 22.69 -0.50 -17.02
C PRO A 117 21.78 -0.01 -18.13
N SER A 118 21.78 -0.67 -19.29
CA SER A 118 20.94 -0.29 -20.44
C SER A 118 19.45 -0.38 -20.15
N SER A 119 19.06 -1.22 -19.18
CA SER A 119 17.69 -1.34 -18.69
C SER A 119 17.10 -0.04 -18.11
N PHE A 120 17.97 0.90 -17.70
CA PHE A 120 17.55 2.11 -16.99
C PHE A 120 17.92 3.42 -17.72
N GLU A 121 18.83 3.39 -18.70
CA GLU A 121 19.40 4.60 -19.32
C GLU A 121 18.35 5.56 -19.89
N GLN A 122 17.29 5.03 -20.48
CA GLN A 122 16.24 5.83 -21.11
C GLN A 122 14.98 5.98 -20.24
N ASN A 123 14.98 5.44 -19.03
CA ASN A 123 13.84 5.53 -18.14
C ASN A 123 13.93 6.79 -17.26
N PRO A 124 13.10 7.83 -17.50
CA PRO A 124 13.11 9.04 -16.68
C PRO A 124 12.61 8.81 -15.24
N ARG A 125 12.08 7.61 -14.95
CA ARG A 125 11.57 7.18 -13.65
C ARG A 125 12.44 6.10 -13.01
N ARG A 126 13.68 5.93 -13.49
CA ARG A 126 14.58 4.83 -13.10
C ARG A 126 14.82 4.70 -11.60
N ALA A 127 14.79 5.80 -10.86
CA ALA A 127 14.99 5.82 -9.41
C ALA A 127 13.71 5.53 -8.62
N SER A 128 12.53 5.72 -9.21
CA SER A 128 11.24 5.79 -8.49
C SER A 128 10.85 4.49 -7.78
N LEU A 129 9.96 4.63 -6.77
CA LEU A 129 9.51 3.51 -5.94
C LEU A 129 8.71 2.48 -6.73
N TYR A 130 7.71 2.93 -7.49
CA TYR A 130 6.77 1.99 -8.12
C TYR A 130 7.15 1.56 -9.53
N THR A 131 7.97 2.35 -10.24
CA THR A 131 8.33 2.08 -11.65
C THR A 131 9.83 2.06 -11.93
N GLY A 132 10.65 2.16 -10.87
CA GLY A 132 12.12 2.18 -10.94
C GLY A 132 12.78 1.16 -10.02
N ILE A 133 14.10 1.34 -9.83
CA ILE A 133 14.94 0.40 -9.07
C ILE A 133 14.61 0.38 -7.57
N SER A 134 14.06 1.45 -6.99
CA SER A 134 13.63 1.44 -5.59
C SER A 134 12.60 0.34 -5.32
N GLY A 135 11.70 0.06 -6.28
CA GLY A 135 10.76 -1.06 -6.18
C GLY A 135 11.42 -2.43 -6.23
N ILE A 136 12.50 -2.57 -7.01
CA ILE A 136 13.34 -3.77 -6.98
C ILE A 136 13.92 -3.95 -5.57
N GLY A 137 14.45 -2.88 -4.97
CA GLY A 137 15.00 -2.90 -3.63
C GLY A 137 14.00 -3.36 -2.57
N VAL A 138 12.73 -2.92 -2.65
CA VAL A 138 11.67 -3.41 -1.77
C VAL A 138 11.51 -4.93 -1.88
N ALA A 139 11.41 -5.46 -3.10
CA ALA A 139 11.24 -6.89 -3.34
C ALA A 139 12.44 -7.71 -2.80
N LEU A 140 13.66 -7.22 -3.02
CA LEU A 140 14.88 -7.88 -2.55
C LEU A 140 14.98 -7.88 -1.01
N LEU A 141 14.58 -6.81 -0.32
CA LEU A 141 14.49 -6.76 1.14
C LEU A 141 13.51 -7.79 1.67
N HIS A 142 12.35 -7.96 1.03
CA HIS A 142 11.39 -8.98 1.43
C HIS A 142 11.97 -10.40 1.34
N VAL A 143 12.66 -10.72 0.25
CA VAL A 143 13.30 -12.04 0.09
C VAL A 143 14.45 -12.23 1.09
N GLN A 144 15.29 -11.19 1.30
CA GLN A 144 16.45 -11.29 2.19
C GLN A 144 16.10 -11.70 3.63
N ARG A 145 14.92 -11.31 4.12
CA ARG A 145 14.48 -11.68 5.48
C ARG A 145 14.26 -13.18 5.66
N HIS A 146 14.07 -13.94 4.57
CA HIS A 146 13.73 -15.36 4.60
C HIS A 146 14.77 -16.24 3.89
N ALA A 147 15.56 -15.66 2.98
CA ALA A 147 16.63 -16.35 2.28
C ALA A 147 17.90 -16.39 3.12
N SER A 148 18.63 -17.52 3.03
CA SER A 148 19.93 -17.66 3.69
C SER A 148 21.08 -16.97 2.94
N ASP A 149 20.93 -16.74 1.63
CA ASP A 149 21.94 -16.09 0.80
C ASP A 149 21.89 -14.57 0.96
N GLN A 150 23.02 -13.97 1.28
CA GLN A 150 23.16 -12.52 1.43
C GLN A 150 23.23 -11.74 0.10
N LYS A 151 23.07 -12.43 -1.05
CA LYS A 151 23.11 -11.78 -2.37
C LYS A 151 22.04 -10.72 -2.54
N TYR A 152 20.85 -10.92 -1.97
CA TYR A 152 19.75 -9.97 -2.05
C TYR A 152 20.03 -8.69 -1.26
N GLY A 153 20.59 -8.82 -0.04
CA GLY A 153 21.04 -7.67 0.75
C GLY A 153 22.16 -6.89 0.06
N ARG A 154 23.14 -7.60 -0.54
CA ARG A 154 24.19 -6.94 -1.32
C ARG A 154 23.61 -6.17 -2.53
N ALA A 155 22.59 -6.70 -3.19
CA ALA A 155 21.94 -6.02 -4.28
C ALA A 155 21.14 -4.78 -3.81
N VAL A 156 20.55 -4.81 -2.61
CA VAL A 156 19.95 -3.61 -2.01
C VAL A 156 20.99 -2.52 -1.78
N ASN A 157 22.17 -2.86 -1.23
CA ASN A 157 23.26 -1.90 -1.06
C ASN A 157 23.73 -1.32 -2.40
N GLN A 158 23.77 -2.12 -3.49
CA GLN A 158 24.05 -1.62 -4.84
C GLN A 158 23.01 -0.60 -5.30
N ILE A 159 21.72 -0.83 -4.97
CA ILE A 159 20.65 0.14 -5.30
C ILE A 159 20.86 1.45 -4.54
N VAL A 160 21.18 1.41 -3.23
CA VAL A 160 21.45 2.62 -2.43
C VAL A 160 22.62 3.41 -3.05
N ASN A 161 23.75 2.74 -3.32
CA ASN A 161 24.91 3.38 -3.97
C ASN A 161 24.53 3.98 -5.34
N GLN A 162 23.77 3.25 -6.16
CA GLN A 162 23.34 3.73 -7.48
C GLN A 162 22.40 4.93 -7.38
N LEU A 163 21.53 4.97 -6.38
CA LEU A 163 20.70 6.14 -6.10
C LEU A 163 21.54 7.32 -5.63
N GLY A 164 22.59 7.09 -4.83
CA GLY A 164 23.57 8.12 -4.48
C GLY A 164 24.25 8.71 -5.74
N GLU A 165 24.73 7.86 -6.65
CA GLU A 165 25.35 8.27 -7.91
C GLU A 165 24.38 9.02 -8.87
N TRP A 166 23.09 8.65 -8.87
CA TRP A 166 22.08 9.29 -9.72
C TRP A 166 21.48 10.54 -9.12
N SER A 167 21.78 10.85 -7.87
CA SER A 167 21.27 12.03 -7.21
C SER A 167 21.89 13.31 -7.78
N VAL A 168 21.12 14.37 -7.79
CA VAL A 168 21.54 15.71 -8.23
C VAL A 168 21.25 16.69 -7.12
N GLU A 169 22.27 17.45 -6.69
CA GLU A 169 22.07 18.55 -5.75
C GLU A 169 21.21 19.65 -6.38
N ASP A 170 20.14 20.04 -5.72
CA ASP A 170 19.24 21.09 -6.15
C ASP A 170 18.54 21.72 -4.93
N GLY A 171 18.57 23.04 -4.84
CA GLY A 171 17.84 23.80 -3.83
C GLY A 171 18.15 23.46 -2.37
N GLY A 172 19.33 22.90 -2.07
CA GLY A 172 19.73 22.51 -0.71
C GLY A 172 19.30 21.11 -0.31
N GLY A 173 18.94 20.27 -1.27
CA GLY A 173 18.64 18.85 -1.11
C GLY A 173 19.05 18.03 -2.33
N LEU A 174 18.58 16.78 -2.41
CA LEU A 174 18.87 15.86 -3.51
C LEU A 174 17.60 15.49 -4.28
N ARG A 175 17.70 15.42 -5.60
CA ARG A 175 16.63 14.89 -6.46
C ARG A 175 17.14 13.78 -7.39
N TRP A 176 16.23 12.95 -7.84
CA TRP A 176 16.48 11.85 -8.80
C TRP A 176 15.65 11.99 -10.07
N SER A 177 14.58 12.77 -10.02
CA SER A 177 13.72 13.04 -11.16
C SER A 177 13.91 14.48 -11.65
N ASP A 178 13.89 14.69 -12.95
CA ASP A 178 13.86 16.05 -13.53
C ASP A 178 12.46 16.65 -13.52
N GLU A 179 11.42 15.84 -13.31
CA GLU A 179 10.03 16.27 -13.52
C GLU A 179 9.09 15.98 -12.35
N PHE A 180 9.22 14.83 -11.66
CA PHE A 180 8.19 14.32 -10.75
C PHE A 180 8.55 14.48 -9.27
N ASN A 181 7.61 15.00 -8.46
CA ASN A 181 7.75 15.08 -7.01
C ASN A 181 7.12 13.91 -6.29
N ASP A 182 6.24 13.18 -6.94
CA ASP A 182 5.24 12.27 -6.37
C ASP A 182 5.79 10.95 -5.81
N LEU A 183 4.87 10.17 -5.20
CA LEU A 183 5.19 8.89 -4.59
C LEU A 183 5.47 7.77 -5.62
N ILE A 184 4.79 7.80 -6.78
CA ILE A 184 4.87 6.72 -7.76
C ILE A 184 6.08 6.86 -8.67
N TYR A 185 6.27 8.05 -9.27
CA TYR A 185 7.24 8.30 -10.33
C TYR A 185 8.41 9.17 -9.89
N GLY A 186 8.32 9.83 -8.74
CA GLY A 186 9.14 10.96 -8.36
C GLY A 186 10.00 10.75 -7.13
N ASP A 187 10.54 11.89 -6.70
CA ASP A 187 11.52 11.98 -5.63
C ASP A 187 10.96 11.53 -4.27
N ALA A 188 9.65 11.73 -4.03
CA ALA A 188 9.01 11.29 -2.80
C ALA A 188 9.09 9.77 -2.62
N GLY A 189 8.81 9.01 -3.69
CA GLY A 189 8.91 7.54 -3.63
C GLY A 189 10.34 7.05 -3.43
N THR A 190 11.31 7.69 -4.08
CA THR A 190 12.74 7.35 -3.93
C THR A 190 13.22 7.62 -2.50
N ALA A 191 12.92 8.81 -1.94
CA ALA A 191 13.27 9.15 -0.57
C ALA A 191 12.60 8.21 0.45
N LEU A 192 11.34 7.84 0.20
CA LEU A 192 10.62 6.90 1.06
C LEU A 192 11.25 5.50 1.05
N PHE A 193 11.66 5.00 -0.12
CA PHE A 193 12.39 3.74 -0.21
C PHE A 193 13.69 3.78 0.57
N LEU A 194 14.49 4.84 0.42
CA LEU A 194 15.76 5.00 1.14
C LEU A 194 15.54 5.03 2.66
N SER A 195 14.52 5.72 3.14
CA SER A 195 14.15 5.70 4.56
C SER A 195 13.70 4.32 5.03
N TYR A 196 13.02 3.56 4.17
CA TYR A 196 12.63 2.19 4.44
C TYR A 196 13.86 1.26 4.56
N VAL A 197 14.85 1.37 3.64
CA VAL A 197 16.13 0.65 3.76
C VAL A 197 16.82 0.99 5.08
N ALA A 198 16.96 2.29 5.39
CA ALA A 198 17.63 2.74 6.60
C ALA A 198 17.04 2.11 7.87
N GLN A 199 15.72 2.01 7.96
CA GLN A 199 15.06 1.40 9.11
C GLN A 199 15.21 -0.13 9.15
N GLN A 200 15.21 -0.79 7.99
CA GLN A 200 15.31 -2.24 7.92
C GLN A 200 16.74 -2.76 8.17
N THR A 201 17.75 -1.96 7.86
CA THR A 201 19.16 -2.38 7.85
C THR A 201 20.06 -1.53 8.74
N ALA A 202 19.55 -0.48 9.37
CA ALA A 202 20.30 0.54 10.10
C ALA A 202 21.36 1.23 9.22
N ASP A 203 21.08 1.42 7.92
CA ASP A 203 21.97 2.06 6.95
C ASP A 203 21.88 3.59 7.09
N GLU A 204 22.96 4.20 7.62
CA GLU A 204 23.06 5.64 7.85
C GLU A 204 23.17 6.44 6.52
N GLU A 205 23.80 5.88 5.48
CA GLU A 205 23.91 6.52 4.16
C GLU A 205 22.54 6.60 3.50
N ALA A 206 21.76 5.54 3.56
CA ALA A 206 20.38 5.53 3.06
C ALA A 206 19.50 6.57 3.80
N LEU A 207 19.70 6.74 5.12
CA LEU A 207 18.97 7.76 5.89
C LEU A 207 19.39 9.18 5.49
N ASP A 208 20.67 9.42 5.27
CA ASP A 208 21.16 10.73 4.84
C ASP A 208 20.61 11.09 3.46
N LEU A 209 20.70 10.18 2.49
CA LEU A 209 20.12 10.37 1.14
C LEU A 209 18.60 10.62 1.22
N ALA A 210 17.88 9.87 2.03
CA ALA A 210 16.44 10.05 2.24
C ALA A 210 16.13 11.45 2.79
N THR A 211 16.89 11.89 3.79
CA THR A 211 16.71 13.19 4.46
C THR A 211 16.98 14.34 3.49
N GLN A 212 18.04 14.24 2.69
CA GLN A 212 18.35 15.24 1.68
C GLN A 212 17.27 15.28 0.57
N GLY A 213 16.73 14.11 0.17
CA GLY A 213 15.58 14.04 -0.75
C GLY A 213 14.32 14.71 -0.18
N ALA A 214 14.03 14.48 1.10
CA ALA A 214 12.93 15.14 1.78
C ALA A 214 13.11 16.67 1.88
N ARG A 215 14.33 17.15 2.11
CA ARG A 215 14.64 18.60 2.10
C ARG A 215 14.45 19.22 0.72
N PHE A 216 14.85 18.54 -0.35
CA PHE A 216 14.51 18.98 -1.70
C PHE A 216 13.00 19.10 -1.90
N LEU A 217 12.21 18.07 -1.53
CA LEU A 217 10.76 18.11 -1.61
C LEU A 217 10.16 19.27 -0.79
N LEU A 218 10.67 19.50 0.41
CA LEU A 218 10.24 20.65 1.22
C LEU A 218 10.45 21.97 0.47
N GLY A 219 11.58 22.13 -0.24
CA GLY A 219 11.87 23.29 -1.08
C GLY A 219 10.99 23.41 -2.32
N GLN A 220 10.26 22.34 -2.73
CA GLN A 220 9.32 22.37 -3.86
C GLN A 220 7.88 22.75 -3.43
N ALA A 221 7.65 23.00 -2.15
CA ALA A 221 6.34 23.38 -1.62
C ALA A 221 5.81 24.66 -2.29
N GLN A 222 4.54 24.66 -2.63
CA GLN A 222 3.81 25.84 -3.11
C GLN A 222 2.99 26.39 -1.95
N GLU A 223 3.23 27.65 -1.59
CA GLU A 223 2.49 28.32 -0.54
C GLU A 223 1.08 28.67 -1.00
N SER A 224 0.12 28.49 -0.10
CA SER A 224 -1.26 28.96 -0.24
C SER A 224 -1.66 29.78 1.01
N ALA A 225 -2.84 30.40 0.97
CA ALA A 225 -3.36 31.09 2.15
C ALA A 225 -3.62 30.16 3.35
N THR A 226 -3.69 28.86 3.13
CA THR A 226 -4.09 27.85 4.12
C THR A 226 -3.18 26.63 4.09
N GLY A 227 -1.87 26.83 4.13
CA GLY A 227 -0.88 25.74 4.11
C GLY A 227 -0.16 25.59 2.78
N SER A 228 0.54 24.47 2.62
CA SER A 228 1.39 24.22 1.45
C SER A 228 0.96 22.96 0.68
N PHE A 229 1.16 22.97 -0.63
CA PHE A 229 0.88 21.85 -1.50
C PHE A 229 2.01 21.60 -2.50
N TRP A 230 2.02 20.43 -3.16
CA TRP A 230 3.01 20.06 -4.16
C TRP A 230 2.36 19.74 -5.48
N TYR A 231 2.94 20.27 -6.56
CA TYR A 231 2.56 19.84 -7.90
C TYR A 231 3.07 18.43 -8.18
N PHE A 232 2.26 17.63 -8.87
CA PHE A 232 2.66 16.32 -9.39
C PHE A 232 3.90 16.43 -10.29
N ARG A 233 3.89 17.38 -11.21
CA ARG A 233 4.97 17.66 -12.14
C ARG A 233 5.49 19.09 -11.97
N ARG A 234 6.81 19.24 -11.88
CA ARG A 234 7.44 20.57 -11.81
C ARG A 234 7.20 21.41 -13.06
N SER A 235 7.16 20.77 -14.26
CA SER A 235 6.89 21.45 -15.54
C SER A 235 5.41 21.79 -15.79
N LYS A 236 4.48 21.18 -15.04
CA LYS A 236 3.04 21.36 -15.23
C LYS A 236 2.32 21.47 -13.88
N PRO A 237 1.64 22.61 -13.63
CA PRO A 237 1.01 22.88 -12.33
C PRO A 237 -0.28 22.08 -12.13
N PHE A 238 -0.18 20.77 -12.05
CA PHE A 238 -1.29 19.91 -11.63
C PHE A 238 -1.31 19.81 -10.10
N ASN A 239 -2.31 20.42 -9.49
CA ASN A 239 -2.52 20.34 -8.06
C ASN A 239 -3.44 19.15 -7.75
N LEU A 240 -2.84 18.05 -7.33
CA LEU A 240 -3.52 16.85 -6.90
C LEU A 240 -3.33 16.72 -5.37
N PRO A 241 -4.41 16.72 -4.58
CA PRO A 241 -4.28 16.59 -3.12
C PRO A 241 -4.05 15.14 -2.66
N ASN A 242 -4.20 14.18 -3.55
CA ASN A 242 -4.23 12.75 -3.25
C ASN A 242 -2.87 12.13 -2.88
N PHE A 243 -2.90 10.81 -2.54
CA PHE A 243 -1.75 10.10 -2.01
C PHE A 243 -0.71 9.74 -3.07
N SER A 244 -1.15 9.25 -4.24
CA SER A 244 -0.20 8.72 -5.24
C SER A 244 0.63 9.79 -5.92
N HIS A 245 0.01 10.91 -6.29
CA HIS A 245 0.61 11.93 -7.15
C HIS A 245 0.60 13.34 -6.55
N GLY A 246 0.20 13.50 -5.29
CA GLY A 246 -0.05 14.82 -4.77
C GLY A 246 0.43 15.09 -3.36
N THR A 247 -0.20 16.10 -2.78
CA THR A 247 0.17 16.68 -1.49
C THR A 247 0.18 15.65 -0.38
N ALA A 248 -0.82 14.75 -0.31
CA ALA A 248 -0.89 13.75 0.75
C ALA A 248 0.31 12.79 0.73
N GLY A 249 0.75 12.34 -0.46
CA GLY A 249 1.91 11.45 -0.59
C GLY A 249 3.22 12.14 -0.24
N VAL A 250 3.45 13.36 -0.74
CA VAL A 250 4.67 14.11 -0.40
C VAL A 250 4.72 14.42 1.09
N ALA A 251 3.62 14.91 1.67
CA ALA A 251 3.53 15.22 3.09
C ALA A 251 3.67 13.97 3.98
N TYR A 252 3.18 12.80 3.53
CA TYR A 252 3.42 11.52 4.16
C TYR A 252 4.91 11.19 4.26
N VAL A 253 5.67 11.42 3.16
CA VAL A 253 7.12 11.19 3.12
C VAL A 253 7.83 12.15 4.06
N LEU A 254 7.46 13.44 4.06
CA LEU A 254 8.01 14.43 5.00
C LEU A 254 7.74 14.06 6.46
N ALA A 255 6.52 13.62 6.79
CA ALA A 255 6.17 13.15 8.13
C ALA A 255 6.99 11.93 8.55
N THR A 256 7.15 10.97 7.64
CA THR A 256 7.89 9.72 7.89
C THR A 256 9.37 10.01 8.13
N ILE A 257 10.03 10.68 7.19
CA ILE A 257 11.47 10.95 7.27
C ILE A 257 11.77 11.96 8.39
N GLY A 258 10.93 12.99 8.56
CA GLY A 258 11.08 13.96 9.65
C GLY A 258 10.98 13.34 11.03
N THR A 259 10.19 12.26 11.18
CA THR A 259 10.11 11.50 12.44
C THR A 259 11.35 10.63 12.65
N ILE A 260 11.83 9.94 11.62
CA ILE A 260 12.99 9.04 11.71
C ILE A 260 14.29 9.84 11.95
N ALA A 261 14.48 10.93 11.19
CA ALA A 261 15.66 11.78 11.25
C ALA A 261 15.62 12.84 12.36
N ASP A 262 14.53 12.91 13.14
CA ASP A 262 14.26 13.95 14.14
C ASP A 262 14.39 15.39 13.57
N ASP A 263 13.89 15.61 12.35
CA ASP A 263 13.95 16.89 11.63
C ASP A 263 12.62 17.64 11.72
N GLU A 264 12.56 18.69 12.57
CA GLU A 264 11.34 19.48 12.77
C GLU A 264 10.93 20.27 11.52
N SER A 265 11.84 20.62 10.64
CA SER A 265 11.50 21.35 9.40
C SER A 265 10.66 20.46 8.47
N LEU A 266 11.01 19.17 8.37
CA LEU A 266 10.25 18.19 7.60
C LEU A 266 8.88 17.91 8.24
N ARG A 267 8.83 17.77 9.58
CA ARG A 267 7.57 17.62 10.31
C ARG A 267 6.66 18.83 10.11
N SER A 268 7.23 20.04 10.13
CA SER A 268 6.47 21.26 9.83
C SER A 268 5.94 21.30 8.40
N GLY A 269 6.73 20.88 7.41
CA GLY A 269 6.27 20.75 6.02
C GLY A 269 5.09 19.78 5.88
N ALA A 270 5.13 18.65 6.60
CA ALA A 270 4.00 17.71 6.64
C ALA A 270 2.74 18.32 7.25
N ARG A 271 2.88 19.12 8.32
CA ARG A 271 1.79 19.86 8.97
C ARG A 271 1.15 20.87 8.01
N GLU A 272 1.97 21.60 7.26
CA GLU A 272 1.48 22.56 6.26
C GLU A 272 0.72 21.84 5.13
N GLY A 273 1.18 20.68 4.68
CA GLY A 273 0.44 19.83 3.72
C GLY A 273 -0.91 19.37 4.26
N PHE A 274 -0.96 18.99 5.54
CA PHE A 274 -2.22 18.61 6.20
C PHE A 274 -3.17 19.79 6.31
N THR A 275 -2.66 20.97 6.71
CA THR A 275 -3.44 22.21 6.80
C THR A 275 -4.07 22.56 5.44
N TYR A 276 -3.31 22.42 4.36
CA TYR A 276 -3.83 22.62 3.01
C TYR A 276 -4.94 21.60 2.67
N ILE A 277 -4.74 20.30 2.88
CA ILE A 277 -5.76 19.28 2.57
C ILE A 277 -7.03 19.53 3.40
N ARG A 278 -6.91 19.87 4.66
CA ARG A 278 -8.06 20.25 5.50
C ARG A 278 -8.85 21.40 4.91
N SER A 279 -8.17 22.42 4.37
CA SER A 279 -8.81 23.64 3.85
C SER A 279 -9.64 23.40 2.57
N ILE A 280 -9.30 22.38 1.79
CA ILE A 280 -10.00 22.01 0.55
C ILE A 280 -10.96 20.84 0.72
N SER A 281 -11.00 20.24 1.92
CA SER A 281 -11.88 19.13 2.23
C SER A 281 -13.28 19.61 2.54
N GLU A 282 -14.28 18.82 2.13
CA GLU A 282 -15.67 19.00 2.47
C GLU A 282 -16.10 18.01 3.54
N ILE A 283 -16.72 18.50 4.62
CA ILE A 283 -17.28 17.66 5.69
C ILE A 283 -18.77 17.93 5.78
N GLU A 284 -19.57 16.93 5.41
CA GLU A 284 -21.03 17.03 5.46
C GLU A 284 -21.62 15.77 6.11
N GLY A 285 -22.42 15.97 7.16
CA GLY A 285 -23.05 14.85 7.88
C GLY A 285 -22.05 13.84 8.48
N GLY A 286 -20.82 14.28 8.82
CA GLY A 286 -19.76 13.42 9.33
C GLY A 286 -19.03 12.62 8.24
N LEU A 287 -19.26 12.90 6.97
CA LEU A 287 -18.57 12.30 5.84
C LEU A 287 -17.52 13.27 5.28
N LEU A 288 -16.33 12.76 5.02
CA LEU A 288 -15.19 13.49 4.47
C LEU A 288 -15.11 13.28 2.96
N ARG A 289 -15.04 14.36 2.21
CA ARG A 289 -14.78 14.35 0.77
C ARG A 289 -13.53 15.17 0.49
N ILE A 290 -12.59 14.58 -0.23
CA ILE A 290 -11.36 15.25 -0.69
C ILE A 290 -11.43 15.25 -2.22
N PRO A 291 -11.36 16.42 -2.88
CA PRO A 291 -11.49 16.49 -4.33
C PRO A 291 -10.35 15.73 -5.03
N TYR A 292 -10.64 15.16 -6.19
CA TYR A 292 -9.65 14.47 -7.02
C TYR A 292 -8.48 15.39 -7.42
N GLY A 293 -8.78 16.62 -7.78
CA GLY A 293 -7.82 17.66 -8.12
C GLY A 293 -8.38 19.05 -7.82
N TRP A 294 -7.51 20.03 -7.71
CA TRP A 294 -7.88 21.39 -7.36
C TRP A 294 -7.46 22.39 -8.45
N GLY A 295 -8.34 23.34 -8.75
CA GLY A 295 -8.06 24.42 -9.70
C GLY A 295 -8.37 24.12 -11.17
N ALA A 296 -8.93 22.94 -11.49
CA ALA A 296 -9.40 22.61 -12.83
C ALA A 296 -10.90 22.29 -12.82
N ASP A 297 -11.70 22.99 -13.63
CA ASP A 297 -13.15 22.79 -13.69
C ASP A 297 -13.56 21.35 -14.04
N SER A 298 -12.72 20.63 -14.83
CA SER A 298 -12.96 19.23 -15.21
C SER A 298 -12.91 18.25 -14.05
N TRP A 299 -12.37 18.64 -12.88
CA TRP A 299 -12.24 17.79 -11.70
C TRP A 299 -13.22 18.18 -10.57
N ALA A 300 -14.00 19.24 -10.78
CA ALA A 300 -14.98 19.70 -9.80
C ALA A 300 -16.02 18.60 -9.51
N GLY A 301 -16.19 18.27 -8.22
CA GLY A 301 -17.15 17.26 -7.78
C GLY A 301 -16.73 15.80 -8.02
N LEU A 302 -15.48 15.54 -8.44
CA LEU A 302 -14.95 14.19 -8.56
C LEU A 302 -14.27 13.79 -7.25
N TYR A 303 -14.69 12.63 -6.72
CA TYR A 303 -14.17 12.03 -5.50
C TYR A 303 -13.91 10.55 -5.72
N GLU A 304 -12.81 10.05 -5.17
CA GLU A 304 -12.45 8.64 -5.25
C GLU A 304 -12.26 8.01 -3.88
N PHE A 305 -12.21 6.68 -3.85
CA PHE A 305 -12.06 5.92 -2.61
C PHE A 305 -10.85 4.98 -2.60
N GLY A 306 -10.26 4.69 -3.77
CA GLY A 306 -9.08 3.84 -3.92
C GLY A 306 -7.81 4.42 -3.30
N TRP A 307 -6.73 3.64 -3.37
CA TRP A 307 -5.43 4.03 -2.81
C TRP A 307 -4.79 5.20 -3.56
N ALA A 308 -4.85 5.23 -4.89
CA ALA A 308 -4.07 6.20 -5.66
C ALA A 308 -4.58 7.63 -5.49
N HIS A 309 -5.81 7.88 -5.88
CA HIS A 309 -6.40 9.22 -5.92
C HIS A 309 -7.51 9.41 -4.89
N GLY A 310 -7.79 8.38 -4.12
CA GLY A 310 -8.95 8.35 -3.27
C GLY A 310 -8.67 8.48 -1.79
N LEU A 311 -9.76 8.36 -1.05
CA LEU A 311 -9.77 8.56 0.40
C LEU A 311 -8.92 7.51 1.13
N SER A 312 -8.86 6.24 0.65
CA SER A 312 -8.11 5.21 1.38
C SER A 312 -6.60 5.46 1.39
N GLY A 313 -6.02 5.96 0.28
CA GLY A 313 -4.63 6.37 0.28
C GLY A 313 -4.38 7.63 1.11
N THR A 314 -5.23 8.64 0.96
CA THR A 314 -5.09 9.89 1.72
C THR A 314 -5.26 9.66 3.23
N ALA A 315 -6.10 8.72 3.65
CA ALA A 315 -6.23 8.32 5.05
C ALA A 315 -4.96 7.67 5.63
N SER A 316 -4.11 7.06 4.79
CA SER A 316 -2.79 6.59 5.21
C SER A 316 -1.88 7.74 5.65
N PHE A 317 -1.97 8.89 5.00
CA PHE A 317 -1.27 10.10 5.46
C PHE A 317 -1.77 10.58 6.82
N PHE A 318 -3.09 10.63 7.04
CA PHE A 318 -3.64 11.03 8.33
C PHE A 318 -3.22 10.06 9.45
N ALA A 319 -3.24 8.76 9.18
CA ALA A 319 -2.75 7.76 10.12
C ALA A 319 -1.25 7.95 10.44
N ARG A 320 -0.42 8.27 9.45
CA ARG A 320 1.00 8.57 9.64
C ARG A 320 1.20 9.78 10.54
N LEU A 321 0.48 10.88 10.33
CA LEU A 321 0.53 12.07 11.19
C LEU A 321 0.17 11.74 12.63
N GLN A 322 -0.91 10.98 12.84
CA GLN A 322 -1.36 10.56 14.17
C GLN A 322 -0.27 9.75 14.89
N ILE A 323 0.32 8.75 14.22
CA ILE A 323 1.37 7.89 14.78
C ILE A 323 2.65 8.70 15.06
N SER A 324 3.00 9.63 14.18
CA SER A 324 4.18 10.49 14.34
C SER A 324 4.01 11.63 15.33
N GLY A 325 2.84 11.78 15.96
CA GLY A 325 2.55 12.86 16.90
C GLY A 325 2.45 14.24 16.25
N ILE A 326 2.31 14.31 14.92
CA ILE A 326 2.18 15.58 14.17
C ILE A 326 0.70 15.92 14.08
N ASP A 327 0.27 17.01 14.77
CA ASP A 327 -1.14 17.40 14.87
C ASP A 327 -2.06 16.21 15.17
N ALA A 328 -1.63 15.33 16.08
CA ALA A 328 -2.18 13.99 16.28
C ALA A 328 -3.68 13.96 16.56
N GLU A 329 -4.22 14.94 17.30
CA GLU A 329 -5.65 15.03 17.59
C GLU A 329 -6.48 15.32 16.32
N ALA A 330 -6.06 16.33 15.55
CA ALA A 330 -6.73 16.65 14.28
C ALA A 330 -6.56 15.56 13.23
N ALA A 331 -5.40 14.89 13.20
CA ALA A 331 -5.16 13.74 12.33
C ALA A 331 -6.07 12.55 12.69
N ALA A 332 -6.26 12.27 14.00
CA ALA A 332 -7.18 11.23 14.47
C ALA A 332 -8.64 11.52 14.09
N GLU A 333 -9.07 12.79 14.13
CA GLU A 333 -10.37 13.21 13.63
C GLU A 333 -10.53 12.85 12.14
N PHE A 334 -9.53 13.16 11.30
CA PHE A 334 -9.56 12.88 9.86
C PHE A 334 -9.48 11.37 9.56
N VAL A 335 -8.76 10.59 10.35
CA VAL A 335 -8.81 9.11 10.31
C VAL A 335 -10.23 8.62 10.59
N SER A 336 -10.87 9.15 11.63
CA SER A 336 -12.25 8.78 12.00
C SER A 336 -13.27 9.16 10.91
N LEU A 337 -13.18 10.38 10.37
CA LEU A 337 -14.02 10.85 9.26
C LEU A 337 -13.80 10.00 8.01
N SER A 338 -12.56 9.63 7.69
CA SER A 338 -12.24 8.75 6.57
C SER A 338 -12.89 7.38 6.74
N ARG A 339 -12.77 6.78 7.94
CA ARG A 339 -13.41 5.51 8.27
C ARG A 339 -14.92 5.60 8.10
N ASN A 340 -15.54 6.63 8.70
CA ASN A 340 -16.99 6.83 8.60
C ASN A 340 -17.44 6.98 7.16
N THR A 341 -16.70 7.71 6.34
CA THR A 341 -16.98 7.85 4.91
C THR A 341 -16.90 6.51 4.20
N LEU A 342 -15.82 5.74 4.38
CA LEU A 342 -15.65 4.43 3.76
C LEU A 342 -16.75 3.44 4.16
N LEU A 343 -17.25 3.50 5.39
CA LEU A 343 -18.38 2.66 5.86
C LEU A 343 -19.72 3.04 5.20
N ASN A 344 -19.87 4.27 4.76
CA ASN A 344 -21.10 4.78 4.14
C ASN A 344 -21.06 4.82 2.61
N ILE A 345 -19.99 4.31 1.99
CA ILE A 345 -19.91 4.23 0.53
C ILE A 345 -20.86 3.14 0.03
N ASN A 346 -21.73 3.51 -0.91
CA ASN A 346 -22.46 2.52 -1.72
C ASN A 346 -21.48 1.94 -2.75
N LEU A 347 -20.86 0.81 -2.44
CA LEU A 347 -19.86 0.15 -3.29
C LEU A 347 -20.36 -0.26 -4.70
N PRO A 348 -21.64 -0.58 -4.95
CA PRO A 348 -22.18 -0.65 -6.30
C PRO A 348 -22.48 0.75 -6.82
N GLY A 349 -21.66 1.27 -7.73
CA GLY A 349 -21.94 2.50 -8.47
C GLY A 349 -21.33 3.80 -7.92
N THR A 350 -20.31 3.75 -7.06
CA THR A 350 -19.45 4.92 -6.82
C THR A 350 -18.92 5.42 -8.17
N PRO A 351 -18.99 6.75 -8.44
CA PRO A 351 -18.39 7.29 -9.65
C PRO A 351 -16.95 6.82 -9.75
N ALA A 352 -16.63 6.12 -10.82
CA ALA A 352 -15.26 5.81 -11.14
C ALA A 352 -14.52 7.13 -11.36
N ALA A 353 -13.22 7.15 -11.00
CA ALA A 353 -12.34 8.23 -11.42
C ALA A 353 -12.49 8.51 -12.91
N PRO A 354 -12.19 9.73 -13.37
CA PRO A 354 -12.27 10.09 -14.78
C PRO A 354 -11.39 9.20 -15.69
N PHE A 355 -10.50 8.40 -15.10
CA PHE A 355 -9.59 7.49 -15.80
C PHE A 355 -9.69 6.02 -15.34
N ALA A 356 -10.58 5.69 -14.40
CA ALA A 356 -10.80 4.32 -13.96
C ALA A 356 -12.06 3.77 -14.62
N GLU A 357 -11.87 2.75 -15.44
CA GLU A 357 -12.99 1.97 -15.98
C GLU A 357 -13.68 1.20 -14.84
N PRO A 358 -15.00 0.98 -14.90
CA PRO A 358 -15.73 0.21 -13.89
C PRO A 358 -15.13 -1.18 -13.63
N SER A 359 -14.45 -1.76 -14.62
CA SER A 359 -13.72 -3.02 -14.55
C SER A 359 -12.51 -2.99 -13.61
N MET A 360 -11.89 -1.83 -13.39
CA MET A 360 -10.77 -1.64 -12.46
C MET A 360 -11.21 -1.41 -11.01
N ALA A 361 -12.51 -1.41 -10.73
CA ALA A 361 -13.05 -1.19 -9.39
C ALA A 361 -12.66 -2.26 -8.34
N LEU A 362 -11.95 -3.32 -8.73
CA LEU A 362 -11.47 -4.37 -7.84
C LEU A 362 -10.00 -4.22 -7.44
N ASP A 363 -9.19 -3.50 -8.22
CA ASP A 363 -7.74 -3.45 -8.05
C ASP A 363 -7.29 -2.68 -6.78
N LYS A 364 -5.97 -2.72 -6.51
CA LYS A 364 -5.38 -1.98 -5.38
C LYS A 364 -5.39 -0.47 -5.64
N ARG A 365 -5.13 -0.05 -6.87
CA ARG A 365 -4.86 1.36 -7.19
C ARG A 365 -6.11 2.23 -7.11
N PHE A 366 -7.18 1.80 -7.77
CA PHE A 366 -8.43 2.57 -7.88
C PHE A 366 -9.60 1.91 -7.17
N GLY A 367 -9.48 0.63 -6.84
CA GLY A 367 -10.59 -0.22 -6.49
C GLY A 367 -10.66 -0.64 -5.02
N ARG A 368 -11.51 -1.65 -4.83
CA ARG A 368 -11.88 -2.21 -3.52
C ARG A 368 -10.73 -2.89 -2.78
N ALA A 369 -9.73 -3.45 -3.48
CA ALA A 369 -8.58 -4.04 -2.84
C ALA A 369 -7.75 -2.98 -2.07
N GLY A 370 -7.67 -1.73 -2.55
CA GLY A 370 -7.06 -0.62 -1.82
C GLY A 370 -7.82 -0.28 -0.53
N VAL A 371 -9.15 -0.22 -0.59
CA VAL A 371 -10.01 -0.01 0.58
C VAL A 371 -9.89 -1.18 1.57
N LEU A 372 -9.92 -2.42 1.09
CA LEU A 372 -9.77 -3.62 1.92
C LEU A 372 -8.43 -3.64 2.66
N SER A 373 -7.35 -3.28 1.98
CA SER A 373 -6.01 -3.14 2.57
C SER A 373 -6.01 -2.20 3.77
N LEU A 374 -6.57 -0.99 3.61
CA LEU A 374 -6.62 0.01 4.66
C LEU A 374 -7.49 -0.43 5.84
N LEU A 375 -8.70 -0.94 5.57
CA LEU A 375 -9.60 -1.44 6.62
C LEU A 375 -8.98 -2.59 7.41
N SER A 376 -8.19 -3.45 6.76
CA SER A 376 -7.48 -4.55 7.40
C SER A 376 -6.36 -4.06 8.31
N GLN A 377 -5.61 -3.04 7.89
CA GLN A 377 -4.55 -2.43 8.70
C GLN A 377 -5.11 -1.69 9.93
N TRP A 378 -6.20 -0.94 9.80
CA TRP A 378 -6.84 -0.29 10.94
C TRP A 378 -7.31 -1.32 11.98
N SER A 379 -7.75 -2.49 11.53
CA SER A 379 -8.28 -3.53 12.39
C SER A 379 -7.23 -4.22 13.27
N VAL A 380 -5.96 -4.12 12.92
CA VAL A 380 -4.86 -4.64 13.78
C VAL A 380 -4.61 -3.72 14.97
N ASN A 381 -4.84 -2.42 14.80
CA ASN A 381 -4.47 -1.38 15.78
C ASN A 381 -5.64 -0.92 16.67
N GLU A 382 -6.88 -1.25 16.32
CA GLU A 382 -8.08 -0.80 17.04
C GLU A 382 -9.15 -1.90 17.09
N PRO A 383 -10.04 -1.91 18.10
CA PRO A 383 -11.20 -2.80 18.12
C PRO A 383 -12.06 -2.61 16.87
N VAL A 384 -12.37 -3.71 16.21
CA VAL A 384 -13.12 -3.71 14.94
C VAL A 384 -14.61 -3.62 15.22
N SER A 385 -15.30 -2.62 14.68
CA SER A 385 -16.76 -2.53 14.75
C SER A 385 -17.43 -3.53 13.80
N GLU A 386 -18.69 -3.87 14.11
CA GLU A 386 -19.50 -4.78 13.27
C GLU A 386 -19.66 -4.24 11.84
N GLU A 387 -19.76 -2.93 11.68
CA GLU A 387 -19.85 -2.27 10.36
C GLU A 387 -18.59 -2.47 9.53
N VAL A 388 -17.40 -2.37 10.13
CA VAL A 388 -16.12 -2.65 9.45
C VAL A 388 -16.06 -4.12 9.03
N VAL A 389 -16.47 -5.06 9.89
CA VAL A 389 -16.54 -6.49 9.53
C VAL A 389 -17.45 -6.68 8.33
N LYS A 390 -18.67 -6.16 8.36
CA LYS A 390 -19.64 -6.28 7.25
C LYS A 390 -19.10 -5.70 5.94
N LEU A 391 -18.43 -4.57 6.00
CA LEU A 391 -17.83 -3.94 4.79
C LEU A 391 -16.70 -4.81 4.23
N ARG A 392 -15.79 -5.32 5.06
CA ARG A 392 -14.70 -6.22 4.64
C ARG A 392 -15.25 -7.48 3.99
N ASP A 393 -16.24 -8.12 4.62
CA ASP A 393 -16.87 -9.34 4.10
C ASP A 393 -17.58 -9.07 2.77
N SER A 394 -18.26 -7.93 2.65
CA SER A 394 -18.89 -7.50 1.39
C SER A 394 -17.86 -7.27 0.27
N ILE A 395 -16.73 -6.66 0.58
CA ILE A 395 -15.65 -6.46 -0.39
C ILE A 395 -15.04 -7.80 -0.80
N LEU A 396 -14.74 -8.69 0.17
CA LEU A 396 -14.21 -10.03 -0.11
C LEU A 396 -15.16 -10.82 -1.01
N ALA A 397 -16.44 -10.87 -0.67
CA ALA A 397 -17.46 -11.55 -1.46
C ALA A 397 -17.55 -10.99 -2.89
N HIS A 398 -17.44 -9.67 -3.04
CA HIS A 398 -17.45 -9.05 -4.38
C HIS A 398 -16.21 -9.43 -5.20
N ILE A 399 -15.02 -9.44 -4.59
CA ILE A 399 -13.78 -9.89 -5.22
C ILE A 399 -13.87 -11.36 -5.63
N GLN A 400 -14.42 -12.23 -4.75
CA GLN A 400 -14.61 -13.65 -5.01
C GLN A 400 -15.60 -13.92 -6.15
N ASN A 401 -16.73 -13.21 -6.16
CA ASN A 401 -17.79 -13.39 -7.16
C ASN A 401 -17.36 -12.91 -8.56
N ALA A 402 -16.47 -11.93 -8.64
CA ALA A 402 -15.92 -11.43 -9.91
C ALA A 402 -14.74 -12.27 -10.42
N ALA A 403 -14.19 -13.18 -9.62
CA ALA A 403 -13.06 -14.00 -10.01
C ALA A 403 -13.44 -15.06 -11.05
N ILE A 404 -12.62 -15.22 -12.07
CA ILE A 404 -12.64 -16.37 -12.95
C ILE A 404 -11.89 -17.48 -12.23
N ARG A 405 -12.60 -18.56 -11.88
CA ARG A 405 -12.04 -19.70 -11.14
C ARG A 405 -12.02 -20.96 -11.99
N GLN A 406 -10.87 -21.60 -12.07
CA GLN A 406 -10.69 -22.89 -12.71
C GLN A 406 -9.54 -23.67 -12.06
N ASN A 407 -9.77 -24.94 -11.71
CA ASN A 407 -8.73 -25.83 -11.17
C ASN A 407 -7.99 -25.25 -9.94
N ARG A 408 -8.71 -24.65 -9.00
CA ARG A 408 -8.14 -23.97 -7.84
C ARG A 408 -7.17 -22.84 -8.22
N MET A 409 -7.44 -22.15 -9.28
CA MET A 409 -6.77 -20.91 -9.71
C MET A 409 -7.82 -19.81 -9.82
N ALA A 410 -7.45 -18.58 -9.42
CA ALA A 410 -8.31 -17.41 -9.48
C ALA A 410 -7.60 -16.23 -10.14
N HIS A 411 -8.29 -15.55 -11.04
CA HIS A 411 -7.83 -14.32 -11.69
C HIS A 411 -9.01 -13.47 -12.15
N TRP A 412 -8.71 -12.28 -12.62
CA TRP A 412 -9.70 -11.33 -13.15
C TRP A 412 -9.31 -10.89 -14.56
N VAL A 413 -10.29 -10.74 -15.41
CA VAL A 413 -10.13 -10.16 -16.75
C VAL A 413 -10.89 -8.84 -16.77
N VAL A 414 -10.21 -7.79 -17.16
CA VAL A 414 -10.73 -6.43 -17.22
C VAL A 414 -10.65 -5.88 -18.64
N ASP A 415 -11.51 -4.93 -18.97
CA ASP A 415 -11.35 -4.11 -20.16
C ASP A 415 -10.37 -2.99 -19.84
N ALA A 416 -9.17 -3.08 -20.40
CA ALA A 416 -8.11 -2.11 -20.14
C ALA A 416 -8.45 -0.77 -20.81
N PRO A 417 -8.28 0.37 -20.10
CA PRO A 417 -8.45 1.69 -20.72
C PRO A 417 -7.39 1.93 -21.80
N GLU A 418 -7.69 2.82 -22.75
CA GLU A 418 -6.80 3.11 -23.89
C GLU A 418 -5.38 3.53 -23.47
N PHE A 419 -5.25 4.30 -22.38
CA PHE A 419 -3.94 4.73 -21.87
C PHE A 419 -3.07 3.57 -21.31
N MET A 420 -3.68 2.38 -21.10
CA MET A 420 -3.01 1.13 -20.71
C MET A 420 -2.93 0.12 -21.88
N GLY A 421 -3.20 0.56 -23.09
CA GLY A 421 -3.12 -0.27 -24.31
C GLY A 421 -4.47 -0.78 -24.82
N GLY A 422 -5.56 -0.56 -24.09
CA GLY A 422 -6.90 -1.00 -24.49
C GLY A 422 -7.10 -2.51 -24.52
N GLY A 423 -8.32 -2.96 -24.81
CA GLY A 423 -8.64 -4.38 -24.95
C GLY A 423 -8.75 -5.14 -23.63
N ARG A 424 -8.90 -6.47 -23.72
CA ARG A 424 -9.03 -7.33 -22.55
C ARG A 424 -7.66 -7.67 -21.95
N ALA A 425 -7.56 -7.59 -20.63
CA ALA A 425 -6.32 -7.85 -19.90
C ALA A 425 -6.57 -8.70 -18.65
N ALA A 426 -5.62 -9.61 -18.36
CA ALA A 426 -5.51 -10.32 -17.09
C ALA A 426 -4.18 -9.88 -16.44
N TYR A 427 -4.22 -8.76 -15.72
CA TYR A 427 -3.03 -8.17 -15.11
C TYR A 427 -2.53 -9.02 -13.94
N THR A 428 -1.20 -9.09 -13.81
CA THR A 428 -0.54 -9.91 -12.79
C THR A 428 0.03 -9.10 -11.63
N GLY A 429 0.25 -7.78 -11.82
CA GLY A 429 0.97 -6.90 -10.90
C GLY A 429 0.19 -6.46 -9.66
N ILE A 430 0.84 -5.57 -8.87
CA ILE A 430 0.24 -5.05 -7.62
C ILE A 430 -0.83 -3.99 -7.91
N PHE A 431 -0.61 -3.09 -8.86
CA PHE A 431 -1.54 -1.97 -9.03
C PHE A 431 -2.89 -2.42 -9.60
N HIS A 432 -2.87 -3.14 -10.71
CA HIS A 432 -4.08 -3.45 -11.48
C HIS A 432 -4.38 -4.95 -11.57
N GLY A 433 -3.56 -5.78 -10.92
CA GLY A 433 -3.59 -7.22 -11.14
C GLY A 433 -3.80 -8.08 -9.91
N ALA A 434 -3.67 -9.36 -10.17
CA ALA A 434 -3.94 -10.43 -9.23
C ALA A 434 -3.05 -10.36 -7.96
N ALA A 435 -1.77 -9.97 -8.10
CA ALA A 435 -0.87 -9.85 -6.95
C ALA A 435 -1.36 -8.79 -5.94
N GLY A 436 -1.86 -7.63 -6.40
CA GLY A 436 -2.37 -6.59 -5.51
C GLY A 436 -3.67 -6.97 -4.81
N ILE A 437 -4.57 -7.64 -5.51
CA ILE A 437 -5.78 -8.21 -4.91
C ILE A 437 -5.40 -9.25 -3.86
N GLY A 438 -4.45 -10.14 -4.19
CA GLY A 438 -3.96 -11.18 -3.28
C GLY A 438 -3.31 -10.61 -2.02
N LEU A 439 -2.50 -9.53 -2.11
CA LEU A 439 -1.95 -8.85 -0.94
C LEU A 439 -3.04 -8.26 -0.04
N ALA A 440 -4.07 -7.63 -0.63
CA ALA A 440 -5.19 -7.11 0.16
C ALA A 440 -5.95 -8.21 0.91
N VAL A 441 -6.14 -9.36 0.27
CA VAL A 441 -6.80 -10.54 0.86
C VAL A 441 -5.92 -11.18 1.94
N LEU A 442 -4.60 -11.25 1.75
CA LEU A 442 -3.65 -11.71 2.78
C LEU A 442 -3.61 -10.78 3.99
N ARG A 443 -3.70 -9.46 3.79
CA ARG A 443 -3.83 -8.48 4.89
C ARG A 443 -5.13 -8.68 5.67
N LEU A 444 -6.23 -8.97 4.98
CA LEU A 444 -7.49 -9.34 5.64
C LEU A 444 -7.33 -10.60 6.48
N HIS A 445 -6.71 -11.66 5.94
CA HIS A 445 -6.44 -12.89 6.66
C HIS A 445 -5.59 -12.62 7.92
N ALA A 446 -4.49 -11.87 7.81
CA ALA A 446 -3.66 -11.50 8.95
C ALA A 446 -4.48 -10.75 10.02
N SER A 447 -5.24 -9.73 9.61
CA SER A 447 -6.07 -8.91 10.49
C SER A 447 -7.12 -9.71 11.27
N ILE A 448 -7.81 -10.66 10.61
CA ILE A 448 -8.80 -11.52 11.28
C ILE A 448 -8.13 -12.40 12.33
N ASN A 449 -6.90 -12.84 12.09
CA ASN A 449 -6.14 -13.68 13.02
C ASN A 449 -5.37 -12.88 14.08
N GLY A 450 -5.49 -11.55 14.10
CA GLY A 450 -4.73 -10.69 15.00
C GLY A 450 -3.21 -10.74 14.76
N ALA A 451 -2.80 -11.07 13.53
CA ALA A 451 -1.41 -11.14 13.12
C ALA A 451 -0.99 -9.86 12.40
N SER A 452 0.31 -9.55 12.44
CA SER A 452 0.90 -8.51 11.62
C SER A 452 0.77 -8.81 10.13
N PRO A 453 0.67 -7.80 9.25
CA PRO A 453 0.65 -8.00 7.81
C PRO A 453 1.82 -8.86 7.32
N TYR A 454 1.55 -9.75 6.36
CA TYR A 454 2.57 -10.60 5.76
C TYR A 454 3.47 -9.85 4.76
N ASP A 455 3.05 -8.69 4.33
CA ASP A 455 3.80 -7.74 3.51
C ASP A 455 3.85 -6.39 4.21
N THR A 456 4.93 -5.65 4.03
CA THR A 456 5.06 -4.25 4.46
C THR A 456 5.67 -3.45 3.34
N LEU A 457 4.90 -2.54 2.76
CA LEU A 457 5.40 -1.63 1.74
C LEU A 457 5.85 -0.32 2.39
N PRO A 458 6.77 0.44 1.76
CA PRO A 458 7.22 1.72 2.32
C PRO A 458 6.11 2.73 2.60
N ASP A 459 4.99 2.64 1.89
CA ASP A 459 3.80 3.50 2.02
C ASP A 459 2.74 2.97 2.99
N ASP A 460 3.02 1.91 3.73
CA ASP A 460 2.14 1.41 4.78
C ASP A 460 2.27 2.25 6.06
N PRO A 461 1.20 2.93 6.52
CA PRO A 461 1.32 3.90 7.61
C PRO A 461 1.61 3.27 8.98
N PHE A 462 1.23 2.01 9.18
CA PHE A 462 1.31 1.33 10.46
C PHE A 462 2.56 0.44 10.63
N ALA A 463 3.29 0.16 9.56
CA ALA A 463 4.41 -0.77 9.55
C ALA A 463 5.75 -0.17 10.03
N TRP A 464 5.75 1.00 10.67
CA TRP A 464 6.92 1.75 11.09
C TRP A 464 6.88 2.03 12.61
N PRO A 465 7.89 1.94 13.35
CA PRO A 465 9.21 1.26 13.45
C PRO A 465 9.29 0.14 14.50
N GLU A 466 8.18 -0.38 15.08
CA GLU A 466 8.24 -1.29 16.22
C GLU A 466 8.37 -2.78 15.85
N GLU A 467 7.95 -3.18 14.67
CA GLU A 467 7.90 -4.61 14.28
C GLU A 467 9.27 -5.21 13.90
N THR A 468 10.26 -4.39 13.61
CA THR A 468 11.57 -4.87 13.14
C THR A 468 12.49 -5.38 14.24
N LYS A 469 12.22 -5.06 15.52
CA LYS A 469 13.08 -5.50 16.63
C LYS A 469 12.79 -6.90 17.14
N ASN A 470 11.62 -7.46 16.89
CA ASN A 470 11.20 -8.74 17.47
C ASN A 470 11.23 -9.94 16.51
N ASP A 471 11.21 -9.74 15.19
CA ASP A 471 11.18 -10.85 14.22
C ASP A 471 12.53 -11.16 13.54
N VAL A 472 13.50 -10.27 13.65
CA VAL A 472 14.85 -10.56 13.17
C VAL A 472 15.67 -11.09 14.34
N GLY A 473 15.57 -12.39 14.60
CA GLY A 473 16.54 -13.14 15.36
C GLY A 473 17.89 -13.14 14.63
N LEU A 474 18.50 -11.98 14.48
CA LEU A 474 19.91 -11.87 14.17
C LEU A 474 20.64 -12.36 15.42
N LYS A 475 20.96 -13.66 15.45
CA LYS A 475 21.97 -14.18 16.35
C LYS A 475 23.25 -13.42 16.04
N GLU A 476 23.61 -12.53 16.97
CA GLU A 476 24.99 -12.08 17.08
C GLU A 476 25.89 -13.32 17.14
N ASN A 477 26.75 -13.48 16.15
CA ASN A 477 27.97 -14.30 16.20
C ASN A 477 29.10 -13.49 15.54
#